data_af848837801f31e82b744604e6e19670
#
_entry.id   af848837801f31e82b744604e6e19670
#
_cell.length_a   1.000
_cell.length_b   1.000
_cell.length_c   1.000
_cell.angle_alpha   90.00
_cell.angle_beta   90.00
_cell.angle_gamma   90.00
#
_symmetry.space_group_name_H-M   'P 1'
#
loop_
_entity.id
_entity.type
_entity.pdbx_description
1 polymer ?
#
loop_
_entity_poly.entity_id
_entity_poly.type
_entity_poly.pdbx_seq_one_letter_code
_entity_poly.pdbx_strand_id
1 'polypeptide(L)'
;MESALAKKGLSKDPEAELHRAIGRTIREARKSQELTLKQLARRTGLSVSLLSQIERAESSASISSLYKIASALRLRMAELFGGA
;
A
#
# COMPACT_ATOMS: atom_id res chain seq x y z
N MET A 1 3.19 20.28 23.72
CA MET A 1 3.12 19.05 23.96
C MET A 1 2.88 18.21 22.85
N GLU A 2 1.81 18.23 22.17
CA GLU A 2 1.74 17.38 21.08
C GLU A 2 2.78 17.69 20.10
N SER A 3 3.33 18.85 20.14
CA SER A 3 4.39 19.14 19.21
C SER A 3 5.63 18.31 19.49
N ALA A 4 5.79 17.86 20.73
CA ALA A 4 6.92 17.00 21.02
C ALA A 4 6.81 15.66 20.31
N LEU A 5 5.61 15.11 20.24
CA LEU A 5 5.42 13.89 19.50
C LEU A 5 5.66 14.09 18.04
N ALA A 6 5.20 15.19 17.50
CA ALA A 6 5.43 15.47 16.10
C ALA A 6 6.91 15.57 15.81
N LYS A 7 7.66 16.15 16.72
CA LYS A 7 9.09 16.32 16.50
C LYS A 7 9.83 15.01 16.53
N LYS A 8 9.29 14.01 17.15
CA LYS A 8 9.93 12.71 17.16
C LYS A 8 9.73 11.95 15.89
N GLY A 9 9.12 12.57 14.90
CA GLY A 9 8.93 11.89 13.64
C GLY A 9 7.78 10.93 13.62
N LEU A 10 7.05 10.84 14.70
CA LEU A 10 5.89 10.00 14.72
C LEU A 10 4.81 10.65 13.88
N SER A 11 4.17 9.87 13.07
CA SER A 11 3.13 10.41 12.24
C SER A 11 1.96 10.85 13.08
N LYS A 12 1.50 12.07 12.81
CA LYS A 12 0.31 12.53 13.42
C LYS A 12 -0.81 12.46 12.46
N ASP A 13 -0.52 12.10 11.23
CA ASP A 13 -1.50 12.05 10.18
C ASP A 13 -1.95 10.60 10.04
N PRO A 14 -3.15 10.25 10.52
CA PRO A 14 -3.60 8.86 10.39
C PRO A 14 -3.70 8.42 8.95
N GLU A 15 -3.93 9.35 8.06
CA GLU A 15 -4.02 9.03 6.66
C GLU A 15 -2.66 8.60 6.10
N ALA A 16 -1.61 9.31 6.49
CA ALA A 16 -0.27 8.96 6.06
C ALA A 16 0.15 7.61 6.62
N GLU A 17 -0.21 7.34 7.87
CA GLU A 17 0.06 6.05 8.48
C GLU A 17 -0.66 4.94 7.75
N LEU A 18 -1.91 5.19 7.39
CA LEU A 18 -2.69 4.20 6.66
C LEU A 18 -2.05 3.90 5.31
N HIS A 19 -1.63 4.94 4.60
CA HIS A 19 -1.01 4.73 3.29
C HIS A 19 0.28 3.92 3.41
N ARG A 20 1.07 4.17 4.46
CA ARG A 20 2.29 3.40 4.66
C ARG A 20 1.99 1.95 4.98
N ALA A 21 0.97 1.71 5.79
CA ALA A 21 0.59 0.35 6.12
C ALA A 21 0.09 -0.40 4.88
N ILE A 22 -0.73 0.26 4.09
CA ILE A 22 -1.23 -0.34 2.86
C ILE A 22 -0.08 -0.68 1.92
N GLY A 23 0.81 0.28 1.71
CA GLY A 23 1.93 0.06 0.80
C GLY A 23 2.82 -1.07 1.25
N ARG A 24 3.07 -1.16 2.55
CA ARG A 24 3.89 -2.23 3.10
C ARG A 24 3.21 -3.59 2.92
N THR A 25 1.92 -3.65 3.20
CA THR A 25 1.19 -4.90 3.04
C THR A 25 1.22 -5.38 1.60
N ILE A 26 1.01 -4.46 0.66
CA ILE A 26 1.04 -4.81 -0.76
C ILE A 26 2.42 -5.34 -1.13
N ARG A 27 3.46 -4.63 -0.72
CA ARG A 27 4.81 -5.02 -1.08
C ARG A 27 5.17 -6.38 -0.49
N GLU A 28 4.81 -6.61 0.75
CA GLU A 28 5.13 -7.89 1.39
C GLU A 28 4.38 -9.04 0.74
N ALA A 29 3.12 -8.84 0.42
CA ALA A 29 2.35 -9.89 -0.25
C ALA A 29 2.92 -10.16 -1.64
N ARG A 30 3.26 -9.10 -2.36
CA ARG A 30 3.82 -9.25 -3.69
C ARG A 30 5.12 -10.06 -3.64
N LYS A 31 6.00 -9.70 -2.71
CA LYS A 31 7.29 -10.38 -2.61
C LYS A 31 7.14 -11.81 -2.13
N SER A 32 6.22 -12.05 -1.23
CA SER A 32 6.02 -13.41 -0.77
C SER A 32 5.50 -14.31 -1.88
N GLN A 33 4.85 -13.75 -2.87
CA GLN A 33 4.38 -14.50 -4.02
C GLN A 33 5.36 -14.43 -5.17
N GLU A 34 6.52 -13.84 -4.94
CA GLU A 34 7.61 -13.76 -5.92
C GLU A 34 7.17 -13.05 -7.20
N LEU A 35 6.39 -12.01 -7.04
CA LEU A 35 5.93 -11.22 -8.17
C LEU A 35 6.76 -9.95 -8.30
N THR A 36 7.14 -9.64 -9.54
CA THR A 36 7.75 -8.36 -9.81
C THR A 36 6.66 -7.31 -9.94
N LEU A 37 7.05 -6.04 -9.85
CA LEU A 37 6.09 -4.97 -10.09
C LEU A 37 5.51 -5.06 -11.49
N LYS A 38 6.32 -5.48 -12.44
CA LYS A 38 5.85 -5.62 -13.82
C LYS A 38 4.77 -6.69 -13.92
N GLN A 39 4.96 -7.78 -13.21
CA GLN A 39 3.96 -8.84 -13.22
C GLN A 39 2.67 -8.38 -12.54
N LEU A 40 2.80 -7.68 -11.44
CA LEU A 40 1.62 -7.16 -10.76
C LEU A 40 0.90 -6.13 -11.63
N ALA A 41 1.67 -5.31 -12.34
CA ALA A 41 1.07 -4.34 -13.25
C ALA A 41 0.23 -5.05 -14.31
N ARG A 42 0.75 -6.13 -14.85
CA ARG A 42 -0.02 -6.88 -15.85
C ARG A 42 -1.30 -7.46 -15.28
N ARG A 43 -1.26 -7.90 -14.04
CA ARG A 43 -2.44 -8.51 -13.42
C ARG A 43 -3.50 -7.49 -13.07
N THR A 44 -3.08 -6.27 -12.76
CA THR A 44 -4.00 -5.25 -12.28
C THR A 44 -4.43 -4.27 -13.37
N GLY A 45 -3.64 -4.17 -14.43
CA GLY A 45 -3.86 -3.14 -15.43
C GLY A 45 -3.36 -1.78 -14.99
N LEU A 46 -2.66 -1.70 -13.86
CA LEU A 46 -2.09 -0.44 -13.38
C LEU A 46 -0.64 -0.35 -13.82
N SER A 47 -0.12 0.88 -13.86
CA SER A 47 1.25 1.06 -14.29
C SER A 47 2.24 0.65 -13.21
N VAL A 48 3.43 0.26 -13.63
CA VAL A 48 4.51 -0.05 -12.70
C VAL A 48 4.81 1.16 -11.83
N SER A 49 4.81 2.34 -12.44
CA SER A 49 5.12 3.56 -11.73
C SER A 49 4.11 3.82 -10.61
N LEU A 50 2.83 3.64 -10.91
CA LEU A 50 1.80 3.85 -9.89
C LEU A 50 1.93 2.83 -8.77
N LEU A 51 2.14 1.57 -9.11
CA LEU A 51 2.29 0.53 -8.10
C LEU A 51 3.48 0.80 -7.20
N SER A 52 4.60 1.22 -7.80
CA SER A 52 5.78 1.56 -7.01
C SER A 52 5.49 2.70 -6.05
N GLN A 53 4.79 3.72 -6.51
CA GLN A 53 4.45 4.86 -5.68
C GLN A 53 3.52 4.46 -4.53
N ILE A 54 2.57 3.58 -4.81
CA ILE A 54 1.66 3.11 -3.77
C ILE A 54 2.42 2.32 -2.72
N GLU A 55 3.34 1.45 -3.14
CA GLU A 55 4.12 0.66 -2.18
C GLU A 55 4.98 1.55 -1.28
N ARG A 56 5.45 2.66 -1.82
CA ARG A 56 6.28 3.59 -1.06
C ARG A 56 5.49 4.67 -0.36
N ALA A 57 4.17 4.60 -0.46
CA ALA A 57 3.26 5.57 0.14
C ALA A 57 3.50 6.98 -0.39
N GLU A 58 3.92 7.08 -1.65
CA GLU A 58 4.14 8.37 -2.29
C GLU A 58 2.92 8.83 -3.07
N SER A 59 1.92 7.98 -3.15
CA SER A 59 0.71 8.30 -3.87
C SER A 59 -0.41 7.52 -3.21
N SER A 60 -1.57 8.14 -3.08
CA SER A 60 -2.71 7.41 -2.59
C SER A 60 -3.37 6.67 -3.74
N ALA A 61 -4.02 5.58 -3.43
CA ALA A 61 -4.68 4.77 -4.43
C ALA A 61 -6.18 4.90 -4.26
N SER A 62 -6.89 4.87 -5.38
CA SER A 62 -8.34 4.85 -5.32
C SER A 62 -8.80 3.50 -4.79
N ILE A 63 -10.02 3.46 -4.29
CA ILE A 63 -10.60 2.21 -3.83
C ILE A 63 -10.59 1.17 -4.96
N SER A 64 -10.88 1.61 -6.15
CA SER A 64 -10.88 0.75 -7.32
C SER A 64 -9.50 0.14 -7.56
N SER A 65 -8.45 0.96 -7.47
CA SER A 65 -7.09 0.46 -7.64
C SER A 65 -6.73 -0.51 -6.54
N LEU A 66 -7.10 -0.20 -5.31
CA LEU A 66 -6.81 -1.10 -4.19
C LEU A 66 -7.52 -2.43 -4.35
N TYR A 67 -8.74 -2.40 -4.85
CA TYR A 67 -9.48 -3.64 -5.08
C TYR A 67 -8.77 -4.49 -6.13
N LYS A 68 -8.29 -3.87 -7.20
CA LYS A 68 -7.58 -4.60 -8.24
C LYS A 68 -6.30 -5.22 -7.70
N ILE A 69 -5.58 -4.48 -6.88
CA ILE A 69 -4.34 -4.98 -6.29
C ILE A 69 -4.63 -6.13 -5.34
N ALA A 70 -5.61 -5.95 -4.46
CA ALA A 70 -5.96 -6.99 -3.51
C ALA A 70 -6.37 -8.26 -4.24
N SER A 71 -7.21 -8.14 -5.26
CA SER A 71 -7.62 -9.30 -6.04
C SER A 71 -6.43 -10.00 -6.68
N ALA A 72 -5.52 -9.23 -7.25
CA ALA A 72 -4.36 -9.81 -7.92
C ALA A 72 -3.46 -10.55 -6.94
N LEU A 73 -3.43 -10.10 -5.70
CA LEU A 73 -2.59 -10.70 -4.66
C LEU A 73 -3.35 -11.70 -3.80
N ARG A 74 -4.64 -11.89 -4.10
CA ARG A 74 -5.50 -12.81 -3.36
C ARG A 74 -5.65 -12.40 -1.91
N LEU A 75 -5.72 -11.10 -1.68
CA LEU A 75 -5.96 -10.54 -0.37
C LEU A 75 -7.38 -10.00 -0.32
N ARG A 76 -7.94 -9.98 0.89
CA ARG A 76 -9.19 -9.28 1.08
C ARG A 76 -8.89 -7.80 1.31
N MET A 77 -9.84 -6.95 0.96
CA MET A 77 -9.64 -5.52 1.15
C MET A 77 -9.29 -5.19 2.60
N ALA A 78 -9.94 -5.87 3.54
CA ALA A 78 -9.66 -5.62 4.95
C ALA A 78 -8.21 -5.87 5.30
N GLU A 79 -7.58 -6.83 4.63
CA GLU A 79 -6.17 -7.13 4.91
C GLU A 79 -5.25 -6.01 4.49
N LEU A 80 -5.64 -5.23 3.48
CA LEU A 80 -4.83 -4.09 3.07
C LEU A 80 -4.78 -3.03 4.15
N PHE A 81 -5.84 -2.93 4.94
CA PHE A 81 -5.91 -1.90 5.98
C PHE A 81 -5.43 -2.41 7.33
N GLY A 82 -4.72 -3.53 7.33
CA GLY A 82 -4.17 -4.06 8.56
C GLY A 82 -5.12 -4.93 9.35
N GLY A 83 -6.28 -5.23 8.79
CA GLY A 83 -7.22 -6.12 9.44
C GLY A 83 -6.72 -7.54 9.32
N ALA A 84 -6.77 -8.26 10.38
CA ALA A 84 -6.32 -9.64 10.40
C ALA A 84 -7.39 -10.58 9.90
#